data_e91892a81af8cf3630a2ebaa6ef6ba6f
#
_entry.id   e91892a81af8cf3630a2ebaa6ef6ba6f
#
_cell.length_a   1.000
_cell.length_b   1.000
_cell.length_c   1.000
_cell.angle_alpha   90.00
_cell.angle_beta   90.00
_cell.angle_gamma   90.00
#
_symmetry.space_group_name_H-M   'P 1'
#
loop_
_entity.id
_entity.type
_entity.pdbx_description
1 polymer ?
#
loop_
_entity_poly.entity_id
_entity_poly.type
_entity_poly.pdbx_seq_one_letter_code
_entity_poly.pdbx_strand_id
1 'polypeptide(L)'
;MCALLAGKSIATTMSFTPLDGLLMGTRAGAIDPGVVLYLLRNEHMTPDQVERLLDRESGLLGVSGISSDVRDLLASHAPEAAEAVDLFCYRVAREIGAMVAALEGLDAIVFTGGIGENSPEIRDKVCNRLKWLGAQLNHTANWAGNTLLDTAGSRVAILRVPADEEAVIARHAANALTKGPVLSNSNPGKAS
;
A
#
# COMPACT_ATOMS: atom_id res chain seq x y z
N MET A 1 -1.79 2.97 -0.15
CA MET A 1 -1.27 4.05 0.72
C MET A 1 -2.27 5.19 0.74
N CYS A 2 -2.31 5.99 1.81
CA CYS A 2 -3.27 7.09 1.95
C CYS A 2 -2.60 8.27 2.67
N ALA A 3 -2.86 9.48 2.20
CA ALA A 3 -2.48 10.73 2.88
C ALA A 3 -3.67 11.24 3.70
N LEU A 4 -3.42 11.50 4.97
CA LEU A 4 -4.42 11.98 5.92
C LEU A 4 -4.08 13.40 6.38
N LEU A 5 -5.04 14.31 6.28
CA LEU A 5 -4.95 15.66 6.84
C LEU A 5 -6.10 15.87 7.84
N ALA A 6 -5.78 16.15 9.09
CA ALA A 6 -6.76 16.30 10.17
C ALA A 6 -7.77 15.13 10.25
N GLY A 7 -7.27 13.89 10.10
CA GLY A 7 -8.09 12.68 10.17
C GLY A 7 -8.91 12.38 8.92
N LYS A 8 -8.78 13.17 7.84
CA LYS A 8 -9.48 12.95 6.57
C LYS A 8 -8.51 12.51 5.49
N SER A 9 -8.90 11.50 4.69
CA SER A 9 -8.16 11.10 3.50
C SER A 9 -8.26 12.20 2.44
N ILE A 10 -7.09 12.70 1.98
CA ILE A 10 -7.00 13.71 0.91
C ILE A 10 -6.38 13.17 -0.36
N ALA A 11 -5.60 12.09 -0.27
CA ALA A 11 -5.04 11.38 -1.41
C ALA A 11 -4.85 9.91 -1.09
N THR A 12 -4.91 9.06 -2.11
CA THR A 12 -4.69 7.62 -2.02
C THR A 12 -3.97 7.12 -3.26
N THR A 13 -3.23 6.02 -3.14
CA THR A 13 -2.60 5.35 -4.28
C THR A 13 -3.56 4.47 -5.07
N MET A 14 -4.73 4.16 -4.52
CA MET A 14 -5.77 3.43 -5.26
C MET A 14 -6.53 4.41 -6.15
N SER A 15 -6.85 3.98 -7.38
CA SER A 15 -7.69 4.75 -8.29
C SER A 15 -9.01 4.02 -8.62
N PHE A 16 -9.22 3.60 -9.86
CA PHE A 16 -10.44 2.90 -10.28
C PHE A 16 -10.59 1.53 -9.61
N THR A 17 -9.48 0.81 -9.42
CA THR A 17 -9.44 -0.49 -8.74
C THR A 17 -8.32 -0.54 -7.71
N PRO A 18 -8.32 -1.50 -6.76
CA PRO A 18 -7.20 -1.75 -5.86
C PRO A 18 -5.99 -2.40 -6.56
N LEU A 19 -6.03 -2.60 -7.88
CA LEU A 19 -4.89 -3.04 -8.67
C LEU A 19 -3.85 -1.93 -8.83
N ASP A 20 -4.28 -0.67 -8.87
CA ASP A 20 -3.41 0.49 -9.00
C ASP A 20 -2.63 0.80 -7.69
N GLY A 21 -1.59 1.61 -7.80
CA GLY A 21 -0.81 2.11 -6.69
C GLY A 21 0.47 1.32 -6.43
N LEU A 22 0.62 0.82 -5.21
CA LEU A 22 1.83 0.10 -4.81
C LEU A 22 1.94 -1.26 -5.52
N LEU A 23 3.18 -1.66 -5.83
CA LEU A 23 3.50 -3.03 -6.15
C LEU A 23 3.14 -3.92 -4.94
N MET A 24 2.46 -5.04 -5.19
CA MET A 24 2.00 -5.97 -4.15
C MET A 24 2.60 -7.36 -4.35
N GLY A 25 2.15 -8.34 -3.60
CA GLY A 25 2.65 -9.71 -3.71
C GLY A 25 2.55 -10.28 -5.13
N THR A 26 1.35 -10.21 -5.73
CA THR A 26 1.08 -10.70 -7.09
C THR A 26 0.60 -9.62 -8.05
N ARG A 27 0.24 -8.42 -7.58
CA ARG A 27 -0.33 -7.33 -8.37
C ARG A 27 0.73 -6.35 -8.82
N ALA A 28 0.61 -5.91 -10.07
CA ALA A 28 1.58 -5.01 -10.68
C ALA A 28 1.67 -3.64 -10.01
N GLY A 29 0.56 -3.14 -9.45
CA GLY A 29 0.44 -1.73 -9.05
C GLY A 29 0.35 -0.82 -10.28
N ALA A 30 0.72 0.45 -10.10
CA ALA A 30 0.70 1.43 -11.19
C ALA A 30 1.68 1.04 -12.31
N ILE A 31 1.16 0.93 -13.53
CA ILE A 31 1.91 0.65 -14.77
C ILE A 31 1.55 1.66 -15.85
N ASP A 32 2.40 1.76 -16.88
CA ASP A 32 2.07 2.52 -18.08
C ASP A 32 0.92 1.82 -18.84
N PRO A 33 -0.17 2.53 -19.19
CA PRO A 33 -1.24 1.98 -20.03
C PRO A 33 -0.75 1.41 -21.36
N GLY A 34 0.36 1.90 -21.89
CA GLY A 34 1.02 1.39 -23.09
C GLY A 34 1.42 -0.08 -22.96
N VAL A 35 1.76 -0.54 -21.76
CA VAL A 35 2.05 -1.96 -21.50
C VAL A 35 0.83 -2.83 -21.77
N VAL A 36 -0.36 -2.40 -21.31
CA VAL A 36 -1.62 -3.12 -21.57
C VAL A 36 -1.91 -3.20 -23.06
N LEU A 37 -1.74 -2.09 -23.78
CA LEU A 37 -1.93 -2.06 -25.22
C LEU A 37 -0.94 -2.95 -25.98
N TYR A 38 0.31 -2.99 -25.52
CA TYR A 38 1.35 -3.86 -26.07
C TYR A 38 0.98 -5.34 -25.90
N LEU A 39 0.60 -5.74 -24.69
CA LEU A 39 0.20 -7.12 -24.38
C LEU A 39 -0.98 -7.59 -25.26
N LEU A 40 -1.98 -6.73 -25.43
CA LEU A 40 -3.15 -7.03 -26.25
C LEU A 40 -2.82 -7.11 -27.76
N ARG A 41 -2.00 -6.19 -28.28
CA ARG A 41 -1.78 -6.04 -29.73
C ARG A 41 -0.59 -6.81 -30.26
N ASN A 42 0.51 -6.83 -29.52
CA ASN A 42 1.77 -7.42 -29.95
C ASN A 42 1.95 -8.84 -29.44
N GLU A 43 1.61 -9.08 -28.17
CA GLU A 43 1.65 -10.42 -27.56
C GLU A 43 0.35 -11.21 -27.81
N HIS A 44 -0.65 -10.58 -28.44
CA HIS A 44 -1.95 -11.18 -28.76
C HIS A 44 -2.68 -11.81 -27.56
N MET A 45 -2.42 -11.31 -26.36
CA MET A 45 -3.11 -11.75 -25.16
C MET A 45 -4.58 -11.30 -25.19
N THR A 46 -5.46 -12.17 -24.68
CA THR A 46 -6.87 -11.77 -24.44
C THR A 46 -6.96 -10.85 -23.22
N PRO A 47 -8.04 -10.04 -23.10
CA PRO A 47 -8.26 -9.24 -21.90
C PRO A 47 -8.16 -10.04 -20.59
N ASP A 48 -8.75 -11.24 -20.54
CA ASP A 48 -8.71 -12.13 -19.36
C ASP A 48 -7.28 -12.58 -19.02
N GLN A 49 -6.45 -12.82 -20.04
CA GLN A 49 -5.02 -13.16 -19.84
C GLN A 49 -4.25 -11.97 -19.29
N VAL A 50 -4.50 -10.76 -19.79
CA VAL A 50 -3.87 -9.54 -19.29
C VAL A 50 -4.32 -9.26 -17.85
N GLU A 51 -5.61 -9.40 -17.53
CA GLU A 51 -6.12 -9.28 -16.17
C GLU A 51 -5.43 -10.25 -15.23
N ARG A 52 -5.37 -11.53 -15.60
CA ARG A 52 -4.70 -12.57 -14.80
C ARG A 52 -3.22 -12.25 -14.58
N LEU A 53 -2.51 -11.83 -15.62
CA LEU A 53 -1.09 -11.46 -15.55
C LEU A 53 -0.88 -10.32 -14.54
N LEU A 54 -1.69 -9.26 -14.63
CA LEU A 54 -1.51 -8.06 -13.81
C LEU A 54 -1.98 -8.23 -12.36
N ASP A 55 -2.99 -9.08 -12.12
CA ASP A 55 -3.56 -9.30 -10.78
C ASP A 55 -2.88 -10.45 -10.02
N ARG A 56 -2.40 -11.49 -10.73
CA ARG A 56 -1.99 -12.75 -10.07
C ARG A 56 -0.56 -13.21 -10.36
N GLU A 57 0.07 -12.70 -11.41
CA GLU A 57 1.35 -13.20 -11.91
C GLU A 57 2.42 -12.09 -11.98
N SER A 58 2.10 -10.91 -11.47
CA SER A 58 2.97 -9.73 -11.40
C SER A 58 3.50 -9.49 -9.97
N GLY A 59 3.77 -8.27 -9.63
CA GLY A 59 4.17 -7.87 -8.28
C GLY A 59 5.52 -8.45 -7.86
N LEU A 60 5.67 -8.74 -6.57
CA LEU A 60 6.88 -9.38 -6.03
C LEU A 60 7.15 -10.73 -6.68
N LEU A 61 6.09 -11.52 -6.93
CA LEU A 61 6.19 -12.80 -7.62
C LEU A 61 6.75 -12.61 -9.03
N GLY A 62 6.19 -11.69 -9.81
CA GLY A 62 6.60 -11.47 -11.20
C GLY A 62 8.03 -10.93 -11.32
N VAL A 63 8.47 -10.09 -10.37
CA VAL A 63 9.84 -9.56 -10.36
C VAL A 63 10.86 -10.60 -9.90
N SER A 64 10.55 -11.33 -8.83
CA SER A 64 11.48 -12.31 -8.26
C SER A 64 11.48 -13.64 -9.01
N GLY A 65 10.34 -14.04 -9.58
CA GLY A 65 10.14 -15.41 -10.05
C GLY A 65 10.16 -16.47 -8.94
N ILE A 66 10.13 -16.04 -7.66
CA ILE A 66 10.34 -16.92 -6.50
C ILE A 66 9.07 -17.01 -5.64
N SER A 67 8.63 -15.85 -5.07
CA SER A 67 7.50 -15.81 -4.15
C SER A 67 6.79 -14.46 -4.18
N SER A 68 5.51 -14.48 -3.84
CA SER A 68 4.72 -13.28 -3.55
C SER A 68 4.85 -12.81 -2.10
N ASP A 69 5.44 -13.63 -1.23
CA ASP A 69 5.61 -13.34 0.19
C ASP A 69 6.97 -12.69 0.45
N VAL A 70 6.93 -11.49 1.03
CA VAL A 70 8.14 -10.74 1.35
C VAL A 70 9.05 -11.47 2.33
N ARG A 71 8.50 -12.35 3.19
CA ARG A 71 9.28 -13.13 4.16
C ARG A 71 10.16 -14.16 3.46
N ASP A 72 9.62 -14.84 2.47
CA ASP A 72 10.37 -15.80 1.64
C ASP A 72 11.49 -15.09 0.87
N LEU A 73 11.19 -13.90 0.32
CA LEU A 73 12.16 -13.11 -0.42
C LEU A 73 13.28 -12.58 0.49
N LEU A 74 12.97 -12.14 1.71
CA LEU A 74 13.96 -11.70 2.68
C LEU A 74 14.84 -12.86 3.19
N ALA A 75 14.31 -14.09 3.23
CA ALA A 75 15.06 -15.29 3.61
C ALA A 75 15.89 -15.87 2.44
N SER A 76 15.63 -15.46 1.20
CA SER A 76 16.31 -15.95 0.01
C SER A 76 17.66 -15.26 -0.20
N HIS A 77 18.65 -16.03 -0.66
CA HIS A 77 19.96 -15.51 -1.09
C HIS A 77 20.03 -15.21 -2.60
N ALA A 78 18.94 -15.43 -3.33
CA ALA A 78 18.88 -15.17 -4.76
C ALA A 78 18.89 -13.64 -5.03
N PRO A 79 19.65 -13.16 -6.01
CA PRO A 79 19.71 -11.74 -6.35
C PRO A 79 18.35 -11.20 -6.80
N GLU A 80 17.51 -12.00 -7.45
CA GLU A 80 16.17 -11.64 -7.91
C GLU A 80 15.22 -11.37 -6.73
N ALA A 81 15.39 -12.07 -5.61
CA ALA A 81 14.64 -11.80 -4.39
C ALA A 81 15.02 -10.44 -3.79
N ALA A 82 16.32 -10.14 -3.75
CA ALA A 82 16.82 -8.86 -3.27
C ALA A 82 16.34 -7.70 -4.17
N GLU A 83 16.36 -7.89 -5.49
CA GLU A 83 15.86 -6.91 -6.46
C GLU A 83 14.36 -6.63 -6.27
N ALA A 84 13.54 -7.67 -6.10
CA ALA A 84 12.11 -7.53 -5.88
C ALA A 84 11.80 -6.74 -4.59
N VAL A 85 12.50 -7.05 -3.50
CA VAL A 85 12.38 -6.33 -2.22
C VAL A 85 12.83 -4.87 -2.37
N ASP A 86 13.93 -4.63 -3.08
CA ASP A 86 14.44 -3.26 -3.27
C ASP A 86 13.51 -2.41 -4.15
N LEU A 87 12.96 -2.99 -5.21
CA LEU A 87 11.93 -2.36 -6.05
C LEU A 87 10.67 -2.03 -5.22
N PHE A 88 10.20 -2.96 -4.38
CA PHE A 88 9.07 -2.71 -3.49
C PHE A 88 9.33 -1.50 -2.58
N CYS A 89 10.47 -1.49 -1.89
CA CYS A 89 10.83 -0.40 -0.99
C CYS A 89 11.00 0.94 -1.73
N TYR A 90 11.56 0.91 -2.94
CA TYR A 90 11.67 2.09 -3.81
C TYR A 90 10.29 2.64 -4.18
N ARG A 91 9.37 1.78 -4.62
CA ARG A 91 8.00 2.16 -4.96
C ARG A 91 7.26 2.76 -3.77
N VAL A 92 7.37 2.14 -2.58
CA VAL A 92 6.79 2.67 -1.35
C VAL A 92 7.34 4.06 -1.03
N ALA A 93 8.66 4.25 -1.07
CA ALA A 93 9.29 5.54 -0.79
C ALA A 93 8.89 6.62 -1.81
N ARG A 94 8.78 6.27 -3.09
CA ARG A 94 8.32 7.17 -4.16
C ARG A 94 6.88 7.65 -3.91
N GLU A 95 6.00 6.74 -3.56
CA GLU A 95 4.60 7.07 -3.27
C GLU A 95 4.47 7.89 -1.97
N ILE A 96 5.30 7.65 -0.96
CA ILE A 96 5.38 8.54 0.21
C ILE A 96 5.76 9.95 -0.25
N GLY A 97 6.75 10.11 -1.13
CA GLY A 97 7.11 11.42 -1.68
C GLY A 97 5.93 12.12 -2.38
N ALA A 98 5.14 11.39 -3.16
CA ALA A 98 3.93 11.92 -3.79
C ALA A 98 2.87 12.36 -2.75
N MET A 99 2.67 11.54 -1.69
CA MET A 99 1.75 11.90 -0.59
C MET A 99 2.22 13.12 0.19
N VAL A 100 3.54 13.27 0.41
CA VAL A 100 4.13 14.46 1.05
C VAL A 100 3.84 15.71 0.23
N ALA A 101 3.93 15.64 -1.10
CA ALA A 101 3.57 16.75 -1.96
C ALA A 101 2.08 17.12 -1.85
N ALA A 102 1.19 16.13 -1.75
CA ALA A 102 -0.25 16.36 -1.58
C ALA A 102 -0.60 16.95 -0.19
N LEU A 103 0.22 16.65 0.83
CA LEU A 103 0.06 17.17 2.20
C LEU A 103 0.74 18.52 2.42
N GLU A 104 1.59 18.97 1.48
CA GLU A 104 2.47 20.15 1.62
C GLU A 104 3.43 20.04 2.81
N GLY A 105 3.70 18.84 3.28
CA GLY A 105 4.55 18.51 4.41
C GLY A 105 4.27 17.12 4.96
N LEU A 106 4.91 16.77 6.08
CA LEU A 106 4.72 15.48 6.72
C LEU A 106 5.02 15.54 8.21
N ASP A 107 4.04 15.19 9.03
CA ASP A 107 4.20 15.07 10.48
C ASP A 107 4.57 13.63 10.88
N ALA A 108 3.97 12.63 10.21
CA ALA A 108 4.16 11.24 10.58
C ALA A 108 4.07 10.28 9.38
N ILE A 109 4.83 9.19 9.46
CA ILE A 109 4.70 7.99 8.63
C ILE A 109 4.11 6.88 9.51
N VAL A 110 3.01 6.28 9.06
CA VAL A 110 2.37 5.17 9.76
C VAL A 110 2.52 3.88 8.95
N PHE A 111 3.24 2.91 9.49
CA PHE A 111 3.32 1.56 8.96
C PHE A 111 2.20 0.72 9.57
N THR A 112 1.40 0.11 8.72
CA THR A 112 0.25 -0.73 9.09
C THR A 112 0.04 -1.83 8.05
N GLY A 113 -0.84 -2.79 8.33
CA GLY A 113 -1.09 -3.93 7.46
C GLY A 113 0.04 -4.97 7.45
N GLY A 114 -0.14 -6.06 6.74
CA GLY A 114 0.71 -7.24 6.83
C GLY A 114 2.22 -6.96 6.79
N ILE A 115 2.70 -6.30 5.73
CA ILE A 115 4.14 -6.01 5.56
C ILE A 115 4.59 -4.88 6.48
N GLY A 116 3.83 -3.79 6.53
CA GLY A 116 4.20 -2.60 7.31
C GLY A 116 4.34 -2.89 8.81
N GLU A 117 3.47 -3.73 9.34
CA GLU A 117 3.49 -4.12 10.76
C GLU A 117 4.56 -5.15 11.09
N ASN A 118 4.78 -6.12 10.21
CA ASN A 118 5.49 -7.34 10.56
C ASN A 118 6.91 -7.45 10.00
N SER A 119 7.34 -6.52 9.12
CA SER A 119 8.70 -6.54 8.58
C SER A 119 9.51 -5.33 9.00
N PRO A 120 10.35 -5.46 10.05
CA PRO A 120 11.29 -4.41 10.45
C PRO A 120 12.31 -4.10 9.35
N GLU A 121 12.70 -5.09 8.53
CA GLU A 121 13.61 -4.94 7.41
C GLU A 121 13.03 -4.00 6.34
N ILE A 122 11.76 -4.19 5.98
CA ILE A 122 11.09 -3.33 5.00
C ILE A 122 10.96 -1.91 5.52
N ARG A 123 10.57 -1.73 6.79
CA ARG A 123 10.49 -0.39 7.39
C ARG A 123 11.85 0.31 7.38
N ASP A 124 12.92 -0.42 7.70
CA ASP A 124 14.28 0.11 7.65
C ASP A 124 14.68 0.55 6.24
N LYS A 125 14.50 -0.34 5.24
CA LYS A 125 14.80 -0.03 3.83
C LYS A 125 14.01 1.17 3.31
N VAL A 126 12.73 1.29 3.66
CA VAL A 126 11.88 2.42 3.27
C VAL A 126 12.34 3.70 3.96
N CYS A 127 12.54 3.69 5.28
CA CYS A 127 12.97 4.87 6.04
C CYS A 127 14.35 5.37 5.59
N ASN A 128 15.26 4.46 5.24
CA ASN A 128 16.58 4.82 4.69
C ASN A 128 16.48 5.64 3.38
N ARG A 129 15.45 5.42 2.58
CA ARG A 129 15.15 6.20 1.36
C ARG A 129 14.47 7.54 1.65
N LEU A 130 14.01 7.76 2.89
CA LEU A 130 13.25 8.95 3.31
C LEU A 130 14.05 9.88 4.25
N LYS A 131 15.35 9.67 4.42
CA LYS A 131 16.23 10.51 5.25
C LYS A 131 16.20 11.98 4.86
N TRP A 132 15.99 12.28 3.59
CA TRP A 132 15.86 13.63 3.07
C TRP A 132 14.64 14.39 3.62
N LEU A 133 13.58 13.68 4.07
CA LEU A 133 12.44 14.25 4.79
C LEU A 133 12.75 14.54 6.27
N GLY A 134 13.89 14.07 6.77
CA GLY A 134 14.24 14.12 8.17
C GLY A 134 13.69 12.96 8.99
N ALA A 135 13.18 11.91 8.35
CA ALA A 135 12.77 10.67 9.01
C ALA A 135 14.01 9.89 9.49
N GLN A 136 14.10 9.64 10.80
CA GLN A 136 15.20 8.91 11.42
C GLN A 136 14.66 7.74 12.25
N LEU A 137 14.82 6.52 11.73
CA LEU A 137 14.34 5.30 12.36
C LEU A 137 15.25 4.90 13.53
N ASN A 138 14.64 4.55 14.65
CA ASN A 138 15.30 3.89 15.77
C ASN A 138 15.33 2.37 15.54
N HIS A 139 16.49 1.83 15.17
CA HIS A 139 16.64 0.41 14.84
C HIS A 139 16.22 -0.51 15.98
N THR A 140 16.61 -0.21 17.23
CA THR A 140 16.24 -1.03 18.39
C THR A 140 14.72 -1.08 18.58
N ALA A 141 14.06 0.07 18.55
CA ALA A 141 12.60 0.16 18.67
C ALA A 141 11.88 -0.56 17.51
N ASN A 142 12.43 -0.43 16.29
CA ASN A 142 11.90 -1.07 15.09
C ASN A 142 11.94 -2.60 15.20
N TRP A 143 13.06 -3.17 15.61
CA TRP A 143 13.20 -4.63 15.78
C TRP A 143 12.42 -5.16 16.98
N ALA A 144 12.26 -4.37 18.03
CA ALA A 144 11.42 -4.71 19.18
C ALA A 144 9.91 -4.64 18.87
N GLY A 145 9.53 -4.11 17.71
CA GLY A 145 8.13 -3.96 17.31
C GLY A 145 7.36 -2.93 18.14
N ASN A 146 8.04 -1.89 18.64
CA ASN A 146 7.40 -0.82 19.38
C ASN A 146 6.38 -0.05 18.49
N THR A 147 5.49 0.70 19.11
CA THR A 147 4.56 1.58 18.38
C THR A 147 5.28 2.81 17.83
N LEU A 148 6.15 3.45 18.63
CA LEU A 148 6.95 4.59 18.21
C LEU A 148 8.33 4.09 17.76
N LEU A 149 8.71 4.42 16.54
CA LEU A 149 9.89 3.88 15.87
C LEU A 149 10.94 4.92 15.51
N ASP A 150 10.70 6.20 15.75
CA ASP A 150 11.64 7.28 15.44
C ASP A 150 12.65 7.52 16.57
N THR A 151 13.75 8.16 16.20
CA THR A 151 14.72 8.69 17.16
C THR A 151 14.26 10.07 17.66
N ALA A 152 14.79 10.52 18.82
CA ALA A 152 14.52 11.86 19.34
C ALA A 152 14.95 12.99 18.38
N GLY A 153 15.84 12.74 17.43
CA GLY A 153 16.26 13.72 16.41
C GLY A 153 15.44 13.71 15.13
N SER A 154 14.46 12.82 15.01
CA SER A 154 13.62 12.74 13.84
C SER A 154 12.66 13.91 13.75
N ARG A 155 12.56 14.53 12.56
CA ARG A 155 11.57 15.59 12.30
C ARG A 155 10.20 15.03 11.93
N VAL A 156 10.13 13.77 11.54
CA VAL A 156 8.91 13.07 11.15
C VAL A 156 8.72 11.91 12.12
N ALA A 157 7.58 11.82 12.76
CA ALA A 157 7.24 10.68 13.59
C ALA A 157 7.13 9.40 12.74
N ILE A 158 7.60 8.28 13.26
CA ILE A 158 7.51 6.98 12.57
C ILE A 158 6.76 6.03 13.49
N LEU A 159 5.62 5.56 13.04
CA LEU A 159 4.70 4.76 13.85
C LEU A 159 4.47 3.39 13.20
N ARG A 160 4.34 2.37 14.04
CA ARG A 160 3.77 1.08 13.69
C ARG A 160 2.43 0.92 14.40
N VAL A 161 1.36 0.83 13.61
CA VAL A 161 0.00 0.71 14.15
C VAL A 161 -0.63 -0.58 13.62
N PRO A 162 -1.01 -1.52 14.49
CA PRO A 162 -1.73 -2.71 14.08
C PRO A 162 -3.05 -2.37 13.40
N ALA A 163 -3.34 -2.99 12.27
CA ALA A 163 -4.64 -2.90 11.62
C ALA A 163 -5.62 -3.86 12.32
N ASP A 164 -6.82 -3.36 12.59
CA ASP A 164 -7.92 -4.17 13.09
C ASP A 164 -9.14 -3.95 12.17
N GLU A 165 -9.08 -4.57 10.99
CA GLU A 165 -10.13 -4.46 9.98
C GLU A 165 -11.43 -5.10 10.46
N GLU A 166 -11.35 -6.18 11.22
CA GLU A 166 -12.53 -6.89 11.75
C GLU A 166 -13.30 -6.02 12.75
N ALA A 167 -12.62 -5.33 13.66
CA ALA A 167 -13.26 -4.41 14.59
C ALA A 167 -13.91 -3.22 13.87
N VAL A 168 -13.31 -2.73 12.77
CA VAL A 168 -13.92 -1.68 11.95
C VAL A 168 -15.19 -2.18 11.29
N ILE A 169 -15.16 -3.36 10.67
CA ILE A 169 -16.33 -3.99 10.03
C ILE A 169 -17.42 -4.23 11.06
N ALA A 170 -17.09 -4.81 12.22
CA ALA A 170 -18.04 -5.07 13.31
C ALA A 170 -18.72 -3.79 13.81
N ARG A 171 -17.96 -2.71 13.97
CA ARG A 171 -18.49 -1.40 14.36
C ARG A 171 -19.44 -0.82 13.32
N HIS A 172 -19.09 -0.91 12.04
CA HIS A 172 -19.94 -0.44 10.95
C HIS A 172 -21.24 -1.27 10.87
N ALA A 173 -21.16 -2.59 11.01
CA ALA A 173 -22.32 -3.46 11.04
C ALA A 173 -23.26 -3.13 12.22
N ALA A 174 -22.70 -2.98 13.43
CA ALA A 174 -23.48 -2.57 14.60
C ALA A 174 -24.17 -1.21 14.40
N ASN A 175 -23.47 -0.23 13.84
CA ASN A 175 -24.03 1.09 13.54
C ASN A 175 -25.15 1.03 12.48
N ALA A 176 -25.02 0.16 11.48
CA ALA A 176 -26.07 -0.04 10.47
C ALA A 176 -27.34 -0.66 11.06
N LEU A 177 -27.18 -1.61 11.97
CA LEU A 177 -28.31 -2.22 12.69
C LEU A 177 -29.03 -1.25 13.61
N THR A 178 -28.30 -0.35 14.27
CA THR A 178 -28.90 0.63 15.20
C THR A 178 -29.55 1.82 14.49
N LYS A 179 -29.11 2.17 13.28
CA LYS A 179 -29.68 3.30 12.51
C LYS A 179 -30.92 2.94 11.69
N GLY A 180 -31.32 1.67 11.62
CA GLY A 180 -32.42 1.17 10.78
C GLY A 180 -32.13 1.29 9.27
N PRO A 181 -32.93 0.63 8.40
CA PRO A 181 -32.77 0.78 6.96
C PRO A 181 -33.08 2.22 6.57
N VAL A 182 -32.15 2.86 5.86
CA VAL A 182 -32.44 4.12 5.13
C VAL A 182 -33.46 3.74 4.05
N LEU A 183 -34.73 3.96 4.33
CA LEU A 183 -35.76 3.83 3.30
C LEU A 183 -35.43 4.84 2.20
N SER A 184 -34.94 4.33 1.07
CA SER A 184 -34.86 5.12 -0.15
C SER A 184 -36.25 5.65 -0.44
N ASN A 185 -36.46 6.96 -0.31
CA ASN A 185 -37.65 7.60 -0.83
C ASN A 185 -37.69 7.33 -2.34
N SER A 186 -38.43 6.28 -2.70
CA SER A 186 -38.85 6.08 -4.08
C SER A 186 -39.76 7.26 -4.42
N ASN A 187 -39.30 8.10 -5.32
CA ASN A 187 -40.02 9.23 -5.88
C ASN A 187 -41.26 8.70 -6.65
N PRO A 188 -42.50 8.90 -6.18
CA PRO A 188 -43.68 8.61 -6.97
C PRO A 188 -44.05 9.86 -7.76
N GLY A 189 -43.63 9.96 -9.00
CA GLY A 189 -44.01 11.14 -9.79
C GLY A 189 -43.48 11.18 -11.20
N LYS A 190 -43.98 10.31 -12.06
CA LYS A 190 -44.17 10.64 -13.47
C LYS A 190 -45.40 9.88 -13.99
N ALA A 191 -46.56 10.47 -13.76
CA ALA A 191 -47.74 10.23 -14.58
C ALA A 191 -48.12 11.58 -15.16
N SER A 192 -48.22 11.62 -16.45
CA SER A 192 -48.82 12.51 -17.46
C SER A 192 -47.84 13.07 -18.44
#